data_0e276ccf30661b84fee88b76e087208b
#
_entry.id   0e276ccf30661b84fee88b76e087208b
#
_cell.length_a   1.000
_cell.length_b   1.000
_cell.length_c   1.000
_cell.angle_alpha   90.00
_cell.angle_beta   90.00
_cell.angle_gamma   90.00
#
_symmetry.space_group_name_H-M   'P 1'
#
loop_
_entity.id
_entity.type
_entity.pdbx_description
1 polymer ?
#
loop_
_entity_poly.entity_id
_entity_poly.type
_entity_poly.pdbx_seq_one_letter_code
_entity_poly.pdbx_strand_id
1 'polypeptide(L)'
;MNLSTKFLSIYLYIFLISASFISSIIEIPLYPIKVKGIPKYENISISEPYDPNNDNNGITFIEEGNTFMNANKLFLAKIKIGSQGQEFNLILDTGSSILWVGRNTCGGEHTLIHKFNPSTSSTARNTGQYFDMKYGSGACNGFYYNDYIEYIPKRRFNMYFGVADTANFKVENCDGIIGLSKDYADERLSFIHMLREHGNTDSLVFSVKFESQEFEPYAQGVMYIGEHSDFSKKEAVSVPMVFQANKIFWACELSSFGLKNNDYYSHSDYETNLIFDTGTNVIILPLKYYQDVLKDLTKFGCGSLLSNNGYQIFCGSNDTLPDFVFKFDRHNFTIPGKYAFYLSSSGVYISSAIFQESGTFIIGTPFFFVFHTLFDAYNDELKFYPLKNGVIQSGSRKLSTVAIIFIVFGGIVFVVGIALIIYFSVKKCKEKQNKNIIPDNIGEDYYGLYK
;
A
#
# COMPACT_ATOMS: atom_id res chain seq x y z
N MET A 1 -7.37 27.21 -48.59
CA MET A 1 -7.49 26.73 -47.16
C MET A 1 -6.09 26.70 -46.59
N ASN A 2 -5.78 27.67 -45.71
CA ASN A 2 -4.43 27.98 -45.25
C ASN A 2 -3.79 26.84 -44.42
N LEU A 3 -2.48 26.66 -44.58
CA LEU A 3 -1.69 25.65 -43.84
C LEU A 3 -1.92 25.72 -42.31
N SER A 4 -2.16 26.93 -41.77
CA SER A 4 -2.44 27.17 -40.35
C SER A 4 -3.73 26.55 -39.86
N THR A 5 -4.78 26.47 -40.68
CA THR A 5 -6.06 25.84 -40.31
C THR A 5 -5.99 24.32 -40.32
N LYS A 6 -5.12 23.71 -41.12
CA LYS A 6 -4.85 22.26 -41.08
C LYS A 6 -4.06 21.85 -39.83
N PHE A 7 -3.07 22.65 -39.42
CA PHE A 7 -2.31 22.40 -38.18
C PHE A 7 -3.20 22.56 -36.95
N LEU A 8 -4.07 23.58 -36.90
CA LEU A 8 -5.01 23.76 -35.79
C LEU A 8 -6.03 22.62 -35.70
N SER A 9 -6.53 22.10 -36.83
CA SER A 9 -7.41 20.93 -36.88
C SER A 9 -6.73 19.64 -36.41
N ILE A 10 -5.46 19.42 -36.76
CA ILE A 10 -4.71 18.25 -36.33
C ILE A 10 -4.39 18.35 -34.84
N TYR A 11 -4.02 19.53 -34.31
CA TYR A 11 -3.81 19.74 -32.88
C TYR A 11 -5.11 19.55 -32.08
N LEU A 12 -6.24 20.06 -32.58
CA LEU A 12 -7.54 19.86 -31.93
C LEU A 12 -7.98 18.40 -31.97
N TYR A 13 -7.68 17.67 -33.06
CA TYR A 13 -7.97 16.23 -33.18
C TYR A 13 -7.10 15.38 -32.27
N ILE A 14 -5.81 15.71 -32.14
CA ILE A 14 -4.87 15.07 -31.18
C ILE A 14 -5.29 15.41 -29.76
N PHE A 15 -5.71 16.65 -29.46
CA PHE A 15 -6.20 17.05 -28.15
C PHE A 15 -7.54 16.38 -27.78
N LEU A 16 -8.45 16.21 -28.76
CA LEU A 16 -9.71 15.48 -28.58
C LEU A 16 -9.49 13.96 -28.42
N ILE A 17 -8.49 13.39 -29.09
CA ILE A 17 -8.10 11.98 -28.88
C ILE A 17 -7.45 11.81 -27.52
N SER A 18 -6.58 12.71 -27.07
CA SER A 18 -5.98 12.66 -25.73
C SER A 18 -6.97 12.95 -24.60
N ALA A 19 -8.06 13.70 -24.87
CA ALA A 19 -9.12 13.95 -23.90
C ALA A 19 -10.15 12.79 -23.78
N SER A 20 -10.13 11.83 -24.71
CA SER A 20 -11.08 10.68 -24.70
C SER A 20 -10.56 9.45 -23.96
N PHE A 21 -9.32 9.45 -23.50
CA PHE A 21 -8.80 8.43 -22.58
C PHE A 21 -8.87 8.92 -21.12
N ILE A 22 -10.07 9.23 -20.65
CA ILE A 22 -10.34 9.10 -19.23
C ILE A 22 -10.38 7.59 -19.02
N SER A 23 -9.27 7.02 -18.57
CA SER A 23 -9.24 5.66 -18.06
C SER A 23 -10.36 5.55 -17.04
N SER A 24 -11.42 4.85 -17.39
CA SER A 24 -12.52 4.64 -16.47
C SER A 24 -11.98 3.79 -15.33
N ILE A 25 -11.97 4.35 -14.12
CA ILE A 25 -11.60 3.61 -12.91
C ILE A 25 -12.51 2.38 -12.85
N ILE A 26 -11.89 1.22 -12.66
CA ILE A 26 -12.61 -0.03 -12.46
C ILE A 26 -12.79 -0.23 -10.97
N GLU A 27 -14.02 -0.47 -10.55
CA GLU A 27 -14.37 -0.74 -9.15
C GLU A 27 -14.69 -2.22 -8.96
N ILE A 28 -13.97 -2.87 -8.07
CA ILE A 28 -14.22 -4.26 -7.66
C ILE A 28 -14.77 -4.20 -6.23
N PRO A 29 -16.06 -4.55 -6.03
CA PRO A 29 -16.65 -4.59 -4.70
C PRO A 29 -15.99 -5.65 -3.82
N LEU A 30 -15.73 -5.31 -2.56
CA LEU A 30 -15.14 -6.19 -1.56
C LEU A 30 -16.15 -6.49 -0.45
N TYR A 31 -16.18 -7.74 -0.01
CA TYR A 31 -17.11 -8.25 0.98
C TYR A 31 -16.34 -8.71 2.21
N PRO A 32 -16.70 -8.23 3.41
CA PRO A 32 -16.01 -8.64 4.63
C PRO A 32 -16.36 -10.08 5.01
N ILE A 33 -15.35 -10.81 5.45
CA ILE A 33 -15.53 -12.08 6.14
C ILE A 33 -14.97 -12.02 7.55
N LYS A 34 -15.61 -12.72 8.44
CA LYS A 34 -15.09 -12.90 9.81
C LYS A 34 -14.08 -14.04 9.78
N VAL A 35 -12.89 -13.80 10.33
CA VAL A 35 -11.90 -14.85 10.53
C VAL A 35 -12.22 -15.54 11.84
N LYS A 36 -12.56 -16.83 11.79
CA LYS A 36 -12.65 -17.68 12.98
C LYS A 36 -11.25 -18.08 13.41
N GLY A 37 -10.99 -18.11 14.69
CA GLY A 37 -9.71 -18.61 15.21
C GLY A 37 -9.01 -17.66 16.15
N ILE A 38 -9.67 -16.58 16.59
CA ILE A 38 -9.23 -15.86 17.77
C ILE A 38 -9.84 -16.56 18.97
N PRO A 39 -9.01 -16.89 19.96
CA PRO A 39 -9.43 -17.62 21.13
C PRO A 39 -10.62 -16.95 21.82
N LYS A 40 -11.55 -17.75 22.32
CA LYS A 40 -12.57 -17.30 23.26
C LYS A 40 -11.89 -17.20 24.61
N TYR A 41 -11.75 -15.98 25.13
CA TYR A 41 -11.24 -15.76 26.46
C TYR A 41 -12.41 -15.85 27.44
N GLU A 42 -12.53 -16.98 28.11
CA GLU A 42 -13.43 -17.13 29.27
C GLU A 42 -12.61 -16.84 30.52
N ASN A 43 -13.12 -15.91 31.39
CA ASN A 43 -12.56 -15.56 32.71
C ASN A 43 -11.19 -14.83 32.65
N ILE A 44 -11.14 -13.64 32.05
CA ILE A 44 -10.03 -12.73 32.29
C ILE A 44 -10.18 -12.18 33.72
N SER A 45 -9.39 -12.69 34.65
CA SER A 45 -9.22 -12.03 35.95
C SER A 45 -8.15 -10.95 35.83
N ILE A 46 -8.51 -9.71 36.10
CA ILE A 46 -7.55 -8.61 36.22
C ILE A 46 -6.77 -8.91 37.51
N SER A 47 -5.52 -9.37 37.36
CA SER A 47 -4.60 -9.47 38.47
C SER A 47 -3.99 -8.11 38.80
N GLU A 48 -3.46 -7.99 39.99
CA GLU A 48 -2.82 -6.81 40.58
C GLU A 48 -1.97 -5.98 39.62
N PRO A 49 -1.73 -4.69 39.91
CA PRO A 49 -0.90 -3.81 39.06
C PRO A 49 0.47 -4.43 38.77
N TYR A 50 0.93 -4.28 37.53
CA TYR A 50 2.24 -4.74 37.05
C TYR A 50 3.37 -4.34 38.03
N ASP A 51 4.06 -5.34 38.59
CA ASP A 51 5.30 -5.15 39.35
C ASP A 51 6.51 -5.47 38.44
N PRO A 52 7.33 -4.48 38.08
CA PRO A 52 8.47 -4.68 37.18
C PRO A 52 9.57 -5.59 37.74
N ASN A 53 9.50 -5.95 39.04
CA ASN A 53 10.47 -6.83 39.70
C ASN A 53 10.00 -8.29 39.83
N ASN A 54 8.84 -8.63 39.28
CA ASN A 54 8.28 -9.98 39.37
C ASN A 54 8.13 -10.57 37.96
N ASP A 55 9.06 -11.44 37.58
CA ASP A 55 9.06 -12.15 36.28
C ASP A 55 7.83 -13.05 36.04
N ASN A 56 6.98 -13.27 37.05
CA ASN A 56 5.78 -14.09 36.99
C ASN A 56 4.49 -13.29 36.75
N ASN A 57 4.54 -12.02 36.40
CA ASN A 57 3.37 -11.18 36.12
C ASN A 57 2.67 -11.47 34.78
N GLY A 58 2.98 -12.57 34.13
CA GLY A 58 2.24 -13.07 32.98
C GLY A 58 1.00 -13.86 33.40
N ILE A 59 -0.18 -13.33 33.20
CA ILE A 59 -1.39 -14.13 33.35
C ILE A 59 -1.45 -15.07 32.15
N THR A 60 -1.23 -16.35 32.39
CA THR A 60 -1.40 -17.38 31.37
C THR A 60 -2.87 -17.80 31.35
N PHE A 61 -3.56 -17.55 30.28
CA PHE A 61 -4.89 -18.08 30.05
C PHE A 61 -4.83 -19.27 29.11
N ILE A 62 -5.49 -20.33 29.53
CA ILE A 62 -5.72 -21.52 28.71
C ILE A 62 -6.98 -21.29 27.91
N GLU A 63 -6.88 -21.56 26.64
CA GLU A 63 -7.86 -21.32 25.62
C GLU A 63 -8.83 -22.49 25.48
N GLU A 64 -10.12 -22.21 25.53
CA GLU A 64 -11.14 -23.05 24.91
C GLU A 64 -12.29 -22.20 24.35
N GLY A 65 -12.51 -22.32 23.04
CA GLY A 65 -13.76 -21.90 22.38
C GLY A 65 -13.79 -20.60 21.60
N ASN A 66 -14.36 -20.69 20.44
CA ASN A 66 -14.49 -19.63 19.43
C ASN A 66 -15.50 -18.56 19.79
N THR A 67 -15.13 -17.29 19.83
CA THR A 67 -16.05 -16.18 19.64
C THR A 67 -15.40 -14.94 19.01
N PHE A 68 -16.19 -14.25 18.24
CA PHE A 68 -15.89 -13.31 17.18
C PHE A 68 -15.76 -11.87 17.60
N MET A 69 -15.02 -11.13 16.73
CA MET A 69 -14.88 -9.72 16.91
C MET A 69 -14.81 -8.92 15.61
N ASN A 70 -15.36 -7.71 15.64
CA ASN A 70 -15.60 -6.86 14.49
C ASN A 70 -14.35 -6.27 13.81
N ALA A 71 -13.17 -6.34 14.42
CA ALA A 71 -11.93 -5.80 13.83
C ALA A 71 -11.11 -6.83 13.04
N ASN A 72 -11.34 -8.13 13.23
CA ASN A 72 -10.62 -9.18 12.52
C ASN A 72 -11.34 -9.58 11.24
N LYS A 73 -11.41 -8.65 10.30
CA LYS A 73 -12.04 -8.91 9.00
C LYS A 73 -10.98 -8.98 7.92
N LEU A 74 -11.14 -9.98 7.06
CA LEU A 74 -10.53 -10.00 5.73
C LEU A 74 -11.57 -9.61 4.71
N PHE A 75 -11.13 -9.22 3.53
CA PHE A 75 -12.01 -8.80 2.45
C PHE A 75 -11.89 -9.71 1.26
N LEU A 76 -13.03 -10.08 0.71
CA LEU A 76 -13.17 -10.98 -0.43
C LEU A 76 -13.57 -10.20 -1.68
N ALA A 77 -12.92 -10.53 -2.78
CA ALA A 77 -13.41 -10.22 -4.12
C ALA A 77 -14.17 -11.42 -4.68
N LYS A 78 -15.28 -11.16 -5.36
CA LYS A 78 -16.02 -12.19 -6.10
C LYS A 78 -15.49 -12.25 -7.51
N ILE A 79 -14.94 -13.40 -7.87
CA ILE A 79 -14.32 -13.65 -9.18
C ILE A 79 -15.00 -14.84 -9.81
N LYS A 80 -15.25 -14.80 -11.12
CA LYS A 80 -15.73 -15.96 -11.86
C LYS A 80 -14.60 -16.54 -12.69
N ILE A 81 -14.50 -17.87 -12.70
CA ILE A 81 -13.42 -18.60 -13.38
C ILE A 81 -14.02 -19.60 -14.38
N GLY A 82 -13.38 -19.70 -15.53
CA GLY A 82 -13.67 -20.69 -16.55
C GLY A 82 -14.78 -20.31 -17.52
N SER A 83 -14.97 -21.13 -18.55
CA SER A 83 -15.97 -20.90 -19.60
C SER A 83 -17.40 -20.87 -19.07
N GLN A 84 -17.67 -21.55 -17.94
CA GLN A 84 -18.98 -21.59 -17.29
C GLN A 84 -19.17 -20.44 -16.28
N GLY A 85 -18.13 -19.66 -15.97
CA GLY A 85 -18.21 -18.57 -15.02
C GLY A 85 -18.51 -19.01 -13.59
N GLN A 86 -17.84 -20.07 -13.12
CA GLN A 86 -17.97 -20.54 -11.74
C GLN A 86 -17.49 -19.46 -10.78
N GLU A 87 -18.31 -19.07 -9.79
CA GLU A 87 -18.04 -17.99 -8.84
C GLU A 87 -17.21 -18.47 -7.65
N PHE A 88 -16.23 -17.64 -7.25
CA PHE A 88 -15.33 -17.85 -6.12
C PHE A 88 -15.23 -16.58 -5.28
N ASN A 89 -15.13 -16.77 -3.97
CA ASN A 89 -14.87 -15.73 -3.00
C ASN A 89 -13.38 -15.79 -2.62
N LEU A 90 -12.59 -14.84 -3.09
CA LEU A 90 -11.13 -14.84 -2.93
C LEU A 90 -10.67 -13.72 -2.00
N ILE A 91 -9.79 -14.05 -1.05
CA ILE A 91 -9.16 -13.05 -0.19
C ILE A 91 -8.32 -12.12 -1.04
N LEU A 92 -8.51 -10.81 -0.83
CA LEU A 92 -7.65 -9.79 -1.42
C LEU A 92 -6.36 -9.70 -0.61
N ASP A 93 -5.23 -10.07 -1.21
CA ASP A 93 -3.98 -10.30 -0.51
C ASP A 93 -2.79 -9.60 -1.18
N THR A 94 -2.38 -8.45 -0.65
CA THR A 94 -1.18 -7.74 -1.13
C THR A 94 0.12 -8.35 -0.59
N GLY A 95 0.03 -9.29 0.33
CA GLY A 95 1.17 -10.04 0.89
C GLY A 95 1.57 -11.28 0.11
N SER A 96 0.81 -11.69 -0.93
CA SER A 96 1.17 -12.82 -1.79
C SER A 96 1.00 -12.53 -3.28
N SER A 97 1.54 -13.41 -4.15
CA SER A 97 1.75 -13.09 -5.57
C SER A 97 0.79 -13.78 -6.53
N ILE A 98 0.15 -14.88 -6.15
CA ILE A 98 -0.66 -15.66 -7.10
C ILE A 98 -2.14 -15.69 -6.75
N LEU A 99 -2.98 -15.71 -7.80
CA LEU A 99 -4.36 -16.13 -7.65
C LEU A 99 -4.40 -17.64 -7.58
N TRP A 100 -5.12 -18.22 -6.60
CA TRP A 100 -5.36 -19.67 -6.55
C TRP A 100 -6.74 -20.00 -6.00
N VAL A 101 -7.25 -21.16 -6.42
CA VAL A 101 -8.50 -21.77 -5.94
C VAL A 101 -8.29 -23.27 -5.68
N GLY A 102 -9.11 -23.86 -4.82
CA GLY A 102 -9.07 -25.33 -4.62
C GLY A 102 -9.63 -26.07 -5.83
N ARG A 103 -9.02 -27.19 -6.21
CA ARG A 103 -9.57 -28.14 -7.18
C ARG A 103 -10.80 -28.85 -6.58
N ASN A 104 -11.73 -29.28 -7.40
CA ASN A 104 -12.91 -30.08 -6.96
C ASN A 104 -12.56 -31.33 -6.14
N THR A 105 -11.34 -31.87 -6.33
CA THR A 105 -10.79 -32.99 -5.57
C THR A 105 -9.77 -32.58 -4.51
N CYS A 106 -9.69 -31.28 -4.19
CA CYS A 106 -8.71 -30.73 -3.23
C CYS A 106 -8.80 -31.47 -1.89
N GLY A 107 -7.65 -32.00 -1.46
CA GLY A 107 -7.45 -32.63 -0.16
C GLY A 107 -6.84 -31.67 0.87
N GLY A 108 -6.57 -32.21 2.08
CA GLY A 108 -5.99 -31.44 3.19
C GLY A 108 -7.04 -30.90 4.14
N GLU A 109 -6.59 -30.15 5.16
CA GLU A 109 -7.46 -29.52 6.16
C GLU A 109 -7.85 -28.11 5.72
N HIS A 110 -9.01 -27.96 5.11
CA HIS A 110 -9.47 -26.66 4.59
C HIS A 110 -10.97 -26.45 4.80
N THR A 111 -11.41 -25.19 4.70
CA THR A 111 -12.81 -24.75 4.77
C THR A 111 -13.33 -24.19 3.44
N LEU A 112 -12.68 -24.50 2.31
CA LEU A 112 -13.08 -24.05 0.97
C LEU A 112 -14.49 -24.54 0.63
N ILE A 113 -15.38 -23.64 0.24
CA ILE A 113 -16.79 -23.96 -0.09
C ILE A 113 -16.91 -24.29 -1.58
N HIS A 114 -16.45 -23.37 -2.45
CA HIS A 114 -16.45 -23.56 -3.89
C HIS A 114 -15.09 -24.07 -4.33
N LYS A 115 -15.10 -25.04 -5.24
CA LYS A 115 -13.90 -25.66 -5.76
C LYS A 115 -13.96 -25.71 -7.27
N PHE A 116 -12.87 -25.35 -7.92
CA PHE A 116 -12.77 -25.33 -9.38
C PHE A 116 -12.75 -26.75 -9.95
N ASN A 117 -13.65 -27.01 -10.89
CA ASN A 117 -13.64 -28.25 -11.67
C ASN A 117 -13.13 -27.96 -13.09
N PRO A 118 -11.85 -28.24 -13.39
CA PRO A 118 -11.30 -27.98 -14.72
C PRO A 118 -12.03 -28.73 -15.85
N SER A 119 -12.64 -29.87 -15.56
CA SER A 119 -13.34 -30.66 -16.58
C SER A 119 -14.65 -30.03 -17.06
N THR A 120 -15.22 -29.12 -16.30
CA THR A 120 -16.44 -28.36 -16.69
C THR A 120 -16.15 -27.10 -17.47
N SER A 121 -14.87 -26.66 -17.53
CA SER A 121 -14.48 -25.53 -18.35
C SER A 121 -13.84 -25.98 -19.66
N SER A 122 -14.48 -25.65 -20.78
CA SER A 122 -13.97 -26.01 -22.13
C SER A 122 -12.67 -25.23 -22.48
N THR A 123 -12.36 -24.18 -21.73
CA THR A 123 -11.20 -23.31 -21.93
C THR A 123 -10.05 -23.58 -20.95
N ALA A 124 -10.28 -24.36 -19.89
CA ALA A 124 -9.24 -24.72 -18.93
C ALA A 124 -8.08 -25.47 -19.56
N ARG A 125 -6.86 -25.07 -19.27
CA ARG A 125 -5.62 -25.69 -19.74
C ARG A 125 -4.66 -25.86 -18.59
N ASN A 126 -4.35 -27.13 -18.23
CA ASN A 126 -3.29 -27.42 -17.28
C ASN A 126 -1.94 -27.14 -17.93
N THR A 127 -1.09 -26.38 -17.28
CA THR A 127 0.25 -26.05 -17.79
C THR A 127 1.29 -27.13 -17.52
N GLY A 128 1.01 -28.05 -16.60
CA GLY A 128 1.97 -29.02 -16.06
C GLY A 128 3.00 -28.41 -15.09
N GLN A 129 2.96 -27.13 -14.85
CA GLN A 129 3.85 -26.46 -13.88
C GLN A 129 3.26 -26.54 -12.47
N TYR A 130 4.07 -26.99 -11.53
CA TYR A 130 3.69 -27.15 -10.12
C TYR A 130 3.94 -25.86 -9.34
N PHE A 131 3.09 -25.58 -8.35
CA PHE A 131 3.30 -24.52 -7.36
C PHE A 131 3.17 -25.06 -5.93
N ASP A 132 3.89 -24.44 -5.01
CA ASP A 132 3.84 -24.71 -3.56
C ASP A 132 3.93 -23.37 -2.84
N MET A 133 2.85 -22.97 -2.16
CA MET A 133 2.73 -21.69 -1.45
C MET A 133 2.56 -21.90 0.03
N LYS A 134 3.33 -21.13 0.80
CA LYS A 134 3.25 -21.10 2.27
C LYS A 134 2.83 -19.72 2.72
N TYR A 135 1.83 -19.68 3.58
CA TYR A 135 1.27 -18.47 4.20
C TYR A 135 1.51 -18.52 5.71
N GLY A 136 1.37 -17.40 6.39
CA GLY A 136 1.40 -17.37 7.86
C GLY A 136 0.32 -18.25 8.51
N SER A 137 -0.82 -18.43 7.83
CA SER A 137 -1.98 -19.19 8.32
C SER A 137 -2.25 -20.50 7.58
N GLY A 138 -1.32 -20.98 6.73
CA GLY A 138 -1.55 -22.21 5.98
C GLY A 138 -0.62 -22.42 4.81
N ALA A 139 -0.96 -23.41 3.97
CA ALA A 139 -0.21 -23.73 2.76
C ALA A 139 -1.14 -24.34 1.71
N CYS A 140 -0.78 -24.22 0.43
CA CYS A 140 -1.44 -24.93 -0.64
C CYS A 140 -0.45 -25.29 -1.75
N ASN A 141 -0.72 -26.37 -2.45
CA ASN A 141 0.09 -26.78 -3.59
C ASN A 141 -0.77 -27.43 -4.66
N GLY A 142 -0.32 -27.43 -5.90
CA GLY A 142 -1.02 -27.96 -7.05
C GLY A 142 -0.38 -27.56 -8.37
N PHE A 143 -1.18 -27.34 -9.38
CA PHE A 143 -0.68 -26.99 -10.72
C PHE A 143 -1.27 -25.67 -11.20
N TYR A 144 -0.49 -24.94 -11.99
CA TYR A 144 -1.01 -23.76 -12.69
C TYR A 144 -1.90 -24.19 -13.86
N TYR A 145 -2.99 -23.46 -13.99
CA TYR A 145 -3.93 -23.53 -15.10
C TYR A 145 -4.01 -22.20 -15.82
N ASN A 146 -4.37 -22.22 -17.08
CA ASN A 146 -4.78 -21.05 -17.82
C ASN A 146 -6.27 -21.15 -18.12
N ASP A 147 -7.04 -20.13 -17.79
CA ASP A 147 -8.47 -20.03 -18.09
C ASP A 147 -8.94 -18.58 -18.02
N TYR A 148 -10.21 -18.34 -18.35
CA TYR A 148 -10.85 -17.03 -18.21
C TYR A 148 -11.11 -16.67 -16.75
N ILE A 149 -10.76 -15.44 -16.40
CA ILE A 149 -11.11 -14.79 -15.14
C ILE A 149 -12.06 -13.63 -15.46
N GLU A 150 -13.28 -13.66 -14.93
CA GLU A 150 -14.21 -12.52 -14.96
C GLU A 150 -14.23 -11.86 -13.59
N TYR A 151 -13.78 -10.62 -13.51
CA TYR A 151 -13.59 -9.87 -12.26
C TYR A 151 -14.68 -8.84 -11.98
N ILE A 152 -15.40 -8.42 -13.03
CA ILE A 152 -16.67 -7.68 -12.97
C ILE A 152 -17.55 -8.17 -14.14
N PRO A 153 -18.88 -7.98 -14.08
CA PRO A 153 -19.77 -8.50 -15.10
C PRO A 153 -19.36 -8.13 -16.53
N LYS A 154 -19.20 -9.15 -17.38
CA LYS A 154 -18.84 -9.03 -18.80
C LYS A 154 -17.39 -8.58 -19.08
N ARG A 155 -16.55 -8.38 -18.06
CA ARG A 155 -15.13 -8.10 -18.24
C ARG A 155 -14.30 -9.30 -17.80
N ARG A 156 -13.68 -9.95 -18.76
CA ARG A 156 -12.86 -11.16 -18.55
C ARG A 156 -11.61 -11.11 -19.40
N PHE A 157 -10.60 -11.80 -18.92
CA PHE A 157 -9.34 -12.02 -19.61
C PHE A 157 -8.79 -13.40 -19.26
N ASN A 158 -7.86 -13.91 -20.07
CA ASN A 158 -7.12 -15.14 -19.76
C ASN A 158 -5.95 -14.83 -18.84
N MET A 159 -5.77 -15.66 -17.81
CA MET A 159 -4.55 -15.62 -17.01
C MET A 159 -4.17 -17.01 -16.50
N TYR A 160 -2.94 -17.12 -16.00
CA TYR A 160 -2.46 -18.28 -15.28
C TYR A 160 -2.77 -18.13 -13.80
N PHE A 161 -3.30 -19.17 -13.18
CA PHE A 161 -3.62 -19.20 -11.75
C PHE A 161 -3.40 -20.60 -11.17
N GLY A 162 -3.23 -20.69 -9.85
CA GLY A 162 -3.05 -21.93 -9.13
C GLY A 162 -4.37 -22.70 -8.97
N VAL A 163 -4.36 -23.97 -9.25
CA VAL A 163 -5.45 -24.92 -8.90
C VAL A 163 -4.88 -25.91 -7.89
N ALA A 164 -5.24 -25.74 -6.63
CA ALA A 164 -4.67 -26.46 -5.51
C ALA A 164 -5.23 -27.88 -5.42
N ASP A 165 -4.33 -28.86 -5.46
CA ASP A 165 -4.64 -30.27 -5.21
C ASP A 165 -4.70 -30.57 -3.71
N THR A 166 -3.95 -29.84 -2.90
CA THR A 166 -4.03 -29.86 -1.44
C THR A 166 -4.00 -28.46 -0.88
N ALA A 167 -4.74 -28.24 0.19
CA ALA A 167 -4.72 -27.01 0.95
C ALA A 167 -4.86 -27.30 2.45
N ASN A 168 -4.01 -26.65 3.25
CA ASN A 168 -4.19 -26.52 4.69
C ASN A 168 -4.54 -25.05 4.97
N PHE A 169 -5.83 -24.70 4.80
CA PHE A 169 -6.29 -23.33 4.78
C PHE A 169 -7.66 -23.24 5.45
N LYS A 170 -7.69 -22.63 6.63
CA LYS A 170 -8.85 -22.65 7.53
C LYS A 170 -9.57 -21.31 7.64
N VAL A 171 -9.64 -20.54 6.55
CA VAL A 171 -10.43 -19.30 6.50
C VAL A 171 -11.84 -19.63 6.00
N GLU A 172 -12.84 -19.49 6.86
CA GLU A 172 -14.22 -19.80 6.51
C GLU A 172 -14.79 -18.84 5.46
N ASN A 173 -15.71 -19.34 4.64
CA ASN A 173 -16.38 -18.61 3.56
C ASN A 173 -15.43 -18.04 2.50
N CYS A 174 -14.26 -18.62 2.34
CA CYS A 174 -13.25 -18.28 1.37
C CYS A 174 -12.94 -19.48 0.50
N ASP A 175 -12.66 -19.26 -0.78
CA ASP A 175 -12.40 -20.32 -1.77
C ASP A 175 -10.96 -20.30 -2.29
N GLY A 176 -10.16 -19.32 -1.86
CA GLY A 176 -8.78 -19.11 -2.27
C GLY A 176 -8.32 -17.67 -2.05
N ILE A 177 -7.27 -17.29 -2.75
CA ILE A 177 -6.61 -15.99 -2.61
C ILE A 177 -6.45 -15.35 -3.99
N ILE A 178 -6.59 -14.04 -4.06
CA ILE A 178 -6.13 -13.22 -5.17
C ILE A 178 -4.90 -12.43 -4.69
N GLY A 179 -3.71 -12.91 -5.11
CA GLY A 179 -2.44 -12.29 -4.77
C GLY A 179 -2.20 -11.02 -5.56
N LEU A 180 -1.80 -9.97 -4.87
CA LEU A 180 -1.59 -8.62 -5.41
C LEU A 180 -0.21 -8.06 -5.05
N SER A 181 0.72 -8.91 -4.65
CA SER A 181 2.09 -8.46 -4.36
C SER A 181 2.78 -7.95 -5.62
N LYS A 182 3.90 -7.28 -5.42
CA LYS A 182 4.73 -6.71 -6.48
C LYS A 182 5.69 -7.74 -7.11
N ASP A 183 5.39 -9.02 -7.08
CA ASP A 183 6.22 -10.04 -7.71
C ASP A 183 5.99 -10.07 -9.23
N TYR A 184 7.07 -9.85 -9.97
CA TYR A 184 7.07 -9.84 -11.43
C TYR A 184 7.88 -10.99 -12.04
N ALA A 185 8.21 -12.02 -11.27
CA ALA A 185 8.97 -13.16 -11.77
C ALA A 185 8.26 -13.83 -12.95
N ASP A 186 6.92 -13.88 -12.92
CA ASP A 186 6.09 -14.26 -14.05
C ASP A 186 4.83 -13.37 -14.12
N GLU A 187 4.87 -12.34 -14.97
CA GLU A 187 3.78 -11.37 -15.14
C GLU A 187 2.44 -12.02 -15.49
N ARG A 188 2.46 -13.21 -16.10
CA ARG A 188 1.24 -13.98 -16.45
C ARG A 188 0.47 -14.47 -15.22
N LEU A 189 1.10 -14.50 -14.05
CA LEU A 189 0.50 -14.87 -12.76
C LEU A 189 -0.02 -13.63 -12.00
N SER A 190 0.39 -12.44 -12.38
CA SER A 190 -0.03 -11.20 -11.73
C SER A 190 -1.36 -10.71 -12.27
N PHE A 191 -2.36 -10.61 -11.38
CA PHE A 191 -3.70 -10.13 -11.74
C PHE A 191 -3.67 -8.72 -12.33
N ILE A 192 -2.88 -7.81 -11.77
CA ILE A 192 -2.79 -6.41 -12.23
C ILE A 192 -2.09 -6.31 -13.58
N HIS A 193 -1.02 -7.10 -13.81
CA HIS A 193 -0.35 -7.15 -15.11
C HIS A 193 -1.27 -7.66 -16.20
N MET A 194 -2.01 -8.73 -15.91
CA MET A 194 -2.93 -9.31 -16.88
C MET A 194 -4.11 -8.37 -17.19
N LEU A 195 -4.57 -7.56 -16.24
CA LEU A 195 -5.54 -6.50 -16.52
C LEU A 195 -5.00 -5.49 -17.54
N ARG A 196 -3.75 -5.09 -17.40
CA ARG A 196 -3.08 -4.17 -18.31
C ARG A 196 -2.84 -4.80 -19.68
N GLU A 197 -2.29 -5.99 -19.74
CA GLU A 197 -2.01 -6.72 -21.00
C GLU A 197 -3.28 -6.88 -21.86
N HIS A 198 -4.43 -7.07 -21.23
CA HIS A 198 -5.70 -7.20 -21.93
C HIS A 198 -6.43 -5.85 -22.13
N GLY A 199 -5.74 -4.72 -21.95
CA GLY A 199 -6.29 -3.38 -22.21
C GLY A 199 -7.43 -2.98 -21.29
N ASN A 200 -7.50 -3.57 -20.10
CA ASN A 200 -8.51 -3.22 -19.09
C ASN A 200 -8.08 -2.03 -18.22
N THR A 201 -6.80 -1.76 -18.16
CA THR A 201 -6.21 -0.58 -17.51
C THR A 201 -4.95 -0.15 -18.24
N ASP A 202 -4.60 1.12 -18.17
CA ASP A 202 -3.37 1.67 -18.76
C ASP A 202 -2.20 1.66 -17.78
N SER A 203 -2.46 1.39 -16.49
CA SER A 203 -1.45 1.49 -15.43
C SER A 203 -1.40 0.25 -14.54
N LEU A 204 -0.24 0.03 -13.93
CA LEU A 204 -0.02 -0.99 -12.89
C LEU A 204 -0.31 -0.40 -11.51
N VAL A 205 -1.43 0.32 -11.38
CA VAL A 205 -1.83 1.02 -10.18
C VAL A 205 -3.18 0.50 -9.72
N PHE A 206 -3.29 0.18 -8.46
CA PHE A 206 -4.57 -0.12 -7.83
C PHE A 206 -4.62 0.49 -6.43
N SER A 207 -5.80 0.67 -5.90
CA SER A 207 -5.96 1.12 -4.53
C SER A 207 -7.04 0.36 -3.79
N VAL A 208 -6.93 0.32 -2.46
CA VAL A 208 -7.85 -0.41 -1.59
C VAL A 208 -8.38 0.53 -0.52
N LYS A 209 -9.69 0.51 -0.33
CA LYS A 209 -10.40 1.27 0.67
C LYS A 209 -11.39 0.34 1.36
N PHE A 210 -11.29 0.22 2.66
CA PHE A 210 -12.25 -0.50 3.45
C PHE A 210 -13.18 0.49 4.17
N GLU A 211 -14.47 0.30 3.99
CA GLU A 211 -15.49 1.10 4.67
C GLU A 211 -15.96 0.32 5.90
N SER A 212 -15.57 0.75 7.09
CA SER A 212 -16.14 0.30 8.33
C SER A 212 -17.13 1.33 8.79
N GLN A 213 -18.42 0.95 8.84
CA GLN A 213 -19.32 1.62 9.75
C GLN A 213 -19.16 0.94 11.10
N GLU A 214 -19.00 1.72 12.17
CA GLU A 214 -18.97 1.23 13.53
C GLU A 214 -20.19 0.34 13.73
N PHE A 215 -19.98 -0.94 14.09
CA PHE A 215 -21.04 -1.89 14.44
C PHE A 215 -21.96 -2.44 13.31
N GLU A 216 -21.73 -2.13 12.04
CA GLU A 216 -22.52 -2.71 10.96
C GLU A 216 -21.93 -4.04 10.47
N PRO A 217 -22.75 -5.10 10.31
CA PRO A 217 -22.30 -6.41 9.81
C PRO A 217 -21.89 -6.39 8.32
N TYR A 218 -22.08 -5.28 7.64
CA TYR A 218 -21.90 -5.11 6.20
C TYR A 218 -20.78 -4.11 5.85
N ALA A 219 -19.68 -4.06 6.63
CA ALA A 219 -18.54 -3.27 6.19
C ALA A 219 -18.17 -3.70 4.77
N GLN A 220 -18.30 -2.79 3.83
CA GLN A 220 -17.94 -2.99 2.44
C GLN A 220 -16.59 -2.34 2.20
N GLY A 221 -15.81 -2.90 1.29
CA GLY A 221 -14.61 -2.28 0.77
C GLY A 221 -14.72 -2.18 -0.75
N VAL A 222 -13.78 -1.45 -1.33
CA VAL A 222 -13.65 -1.36 -2.78
C VAL A 222 -12.16 -1.42 -3.14
N MET A 223 -11.85 -2.22 -4.15
CA MET A 223 -10.59 -2.16 -4.86
C MET A 223 -10.80 -1.37 -6.15
N TYR A 224 -10.03 -0.31 -6.32
CA TYR A 224 -10.02 0.47 -7.56
C TYR A 224 -8.81 0.09 -8.41
N ILE A 225 -9.03 -0.14 -9.68
CA ILE A 225 -7.98 -0.32 -10.67
C ILE A 225 -7.79 1.02 -11.38
N GLY A 226 -6.57 1.55 -11.34
CA GLY A 226 -6.25 2.91 -11.76
C GLY A 226 -6.18 3.89 -10.59
N GLU A 227 -5.77 5.13 -10.86
CA GLU A 227 -5.60 6.15 -9.83
C GLU A 227 -6.93 6.81 -9.46
N HIS A 228 -7.37 6.62 -8.21
CA HIS A 228 -8.59 7.25 -7.69
C HIS A 228 -8.35 8.74 -7.35
N SER A 229 -9.40 9.57 -7.51
CA SER A 229 -9.33 11.02 -7.28
C SER A 229 -8.92 11.45 -5.86
N ASP A 230 -9.02 10.57 -4.87
CA ASP A 230 -8.54 10.85 -3.51
C ASP A 230 -7.05 11.16 -3.49
N PHE A 231 -6.25 10.53 -4.35
CA PHE A 231 -4.79 10.71 -4.39
C PHE A 231 -4.33 11.99 -5.08
N SER A 232 -5.25 12.71 -5.74
CA SER A 232 -5.02 14.06 -6.26
C SER A 232 -5.32 15.16 -5.22
N LYS A 233 -5.87 14.80 -4.05
CA LYS A 233 -6.21 15.75 -3.00
C LYS A 233 -4.97 16.13 -2.18
N LYS A 234 -5.00 17.33 -1.59
CA LYS A 234 -3.88 17.90 -0.81
C LYS A 234 -3.49 17.04 0.41
N GLU A 235 -4.44 16.32 0.97
CA GLU A 235 -4.26 15.47 2.14
C GLU A 235 -3.58 14.15 1.80
N ALA A 236 -3.51 13.78 0.53
CA ALA A 236 -2.80 12.59 0.09
C ALA A 236 -1.30 12.76 0.23
N VAL A 237 -0.62 11.73 0.71
CA VAL A 237 0.83 11.70 0.85
C VAL A 237 1.42 10.49 0.14
N SER A 238 2.57 10.67 -0.49
CA SER A 238 3.36 9.60 -1.10
C SER A 238 4.51 9.21 -0.18
N VAL A 239 4.72 7.92 -0.04
CA VAL A 239 5.86 7.34 0.67
C VAL A 239 6.58 6.41 -0.30
N PRO A 240 7.88 6.60 -0.55
CA PRO A 240 8.63 5.73 -1.43
C PRO A 240 8.72 4.32 -0.85
N MET A 241 8.65 3.33 -1.72
CA MET A 241 8.90 1.95 -1.34
C MET A 241 10.40 1.72 -1.09
N VAL A 242 10.70 0.81 -0.18
CA VAL A 242 12.07 0.35 0.00
C VAL A 242 12.46 -0.63 -1.08
N PHE A 243 13.72 -0.53 -1.51
CA PHE A 243 14.30 -1.53 -2.40
C PHE A 243 14.51 -2.84 -1.62
N GLN A 244 13.83 -3.89 -2.06
CA GLN A 244 14.04 -5.24 -1.56
C GLN A 244 14.65 -6.11 -2.66
N ALA A 245 15.62 -6.95 -2.29
CA ALA A 245 16.28 -7.83 -3.25
C ALA A 245 15.29 -8.71 -4.05
N ASN A 246 14.19 -9.12 -3.41
CA ASN A 246 13.16 -9.96 -4.03
C ASN A 246 11.94 -9.18 -4.51
N LYS A 247 11.82 -7.88 -4.28
CA LYS A 247 10.74 -6.96 -4.71
C LYS A 247 9.29 -7.50 -4.56
N ILE A 248 9.06 -8.46 -3.69
CA ILE A 248 7.78 -9.18 -3.60
C ILE A 248 6.73 -8.36 -2.84
N PHE A 249 7.14 -7.65 -1.77
CA PHE A 249 6.23 -7.00 -0.86
C PHE A 249 6.08 -5.50 -1.12
N TRP A 250 4.87 -5.00 -0.84
CA TRP A 250 4.57 -3.58 -0.73
C TRP A 250 5.06 -3.08 0.62
N ALA A 251 6.28 -2.54 0.66
CA ALA A 251 6.91 -2.17 1.91
C ALA A 251 7.52 -0.77 1.85
N CYS A 252 7.38 -0.02 2.96
CA CYS A 252 8.03 1.25 3.18
C CYS A 252 8.99 1.18 4.36
N GLU A 253 9.97 2.08 4.37
CA GLU A 253 10.87 2.23 5.51
C GLU A 253 10.13 2.85 6.70
N LEU A 254 10.09 2.11 7.80
CA LEU A 254 9.49 2.55 9.05
C LEU A 254 10.51 3.35 9.87
N SER A 255 10.29 4.65 10.04
CA SER A 255 11.17 5.51 10.83
C SER A 255 10.94 5.37 12.34
N SER A 256 9.70 5.22 12.77
CA SER A 256 9.33 4.87 14.15
C SER A 256 7.91 4.33 14.23
N PHE A 257 7.60 3.61 15.30
CA PHE A 257 6.23 3.31 15.70
C PHE A 257 6.09 3.53 17.20
N GLY A 258 4.87 3.72 17.67
CA GLY A 258 4.60 3.88 19.09
C GLY A 258 3.13 4.17 19.36
N LEU A 259 2.87 4.51 20.62
CA LEU A 259 1.61 5.10 21.02
C LEU A 259 1.70 6.62 20.88
N LYS A 260 0.56 7.28 20.75
CA LYS A 260 0.52 8.73 20.68
C LYS A 260 1.35 9.34 21.84
N ASN A 261 2.36 10.13 21.48
CA ASN A 261 3.36 10.79 22.34
C ASN A 261 4.51 9.90 22.86
N ASN A 262 4.62 8.63 22.45
CA ASN A 262 5.74 7.75 22.81
C ASN A 262 6.21 6.95 21.60
N ASP A 263 7.46 7.13 21.19
CA ASP A 263 8.08 6.34 20.12
C ASP A 263 8.91 5.20 20.74
N TYR A 264 8.61 3.97 20.38
CA TYR A 264 9.33 2.76 20.85
C TYR A 264 10.42 2.30 19.90
N TYR A 265 10.33 2.70 18.64
CA TYR A 265 11.27 2.37 17.61
C TYR A 265 11.72 3.67 16.93
N SER A 266 13.01 3.89 16.88
CA SER A 266 13.59 4.95 16.05
C SER A 266 14.68 4.34 15.18
N HIS A 267 14.84 4.87 14.00
CA HIS A 267 15.65 4.36 12.88
C HIS A 267 17.17 4.19 13.17
N SER A 268 17.63 4.48 14.40
CA SER A 268 19.07 4.46 14.71
C SER A 268 19.72 3.08 14.67
N ASP A 269 18.96 1.98 14.67
CA ASP A 269 19.53 0.67 14.90
C ASP A 269 19.55 -0.29 13.70
N TYR A 270 18.62 -0.23 12.75
CA TYR A 270 18.61 -1.01 11.49
C TYR A 270 17.45 -0.56 10.60
N GLU A 271 17.64 -0.58 9.28
CA GLU A 271 16.60 -0.39 8.29
C GLU A 271 15.47 -1.42 8.53
N THR A 272 14.33 -0.97 8.98
CA THR A 272 13.18 -1.84 9.21
C THR A 272 12.09 -1.52 8.22
N ASN A 273 11.73 -2.54 7.46
CA ASN A 273 10.68 -2.45 6.49
C ASN A 273 9.36 -2.86 7.12
N LEU A 274 8.32 -2.04 6.91
CA LEU A 274 6.95 -2.39 7.25
C LEU A 274 6.21 -2.77 5.96
N ILE A 275 5.62 -3.97 5.98
CA ILE A 275 4.85 -4.55 4.87
C ILE A 275 3.38 -4.15 5.03
N PHE A 276 2.75 -3.70 3.93
CA PHE A 276 1.33 -3.40 3.84
C PHE A 276 0.60 -4.60 3.23
N ASP A 277 -0.17 -5.30 4.07
CA ASP A 277 -0.76 -6.59 3.73
C ASP A 277 -2.28 -6.63 3.99
N THR A 278 -3.08 -6.62 2.91
CA THR A 278 -4.54 -6.72 3.01
C THR A 278 -5.03 -8.13 3.36
N GLY A 279 -4.18 -9.15 3.19
CA GLY A 279 -4.44 -10.54 3.58
C GLY A 279 -4.20 -10.80 5.07
N THR A 280 -3.65 -9.84 5.80
CA THR A 280 -3.45 -9.89 7.25
C THR A 280 -4.51 -9.03 7.98
N ASN A 281 -5.21 -9.63 8.95
CA ASN A 281 -6.27 -8.97 9.70
C ASN A 281 -5.81 -8.28 11.00
N VAL A 282 -4.53 -8.28 11.28
CA VAL A 282 -3.88 -7.75 12.50
C VAL A 282 -2.70 -6.86 12.14
N ILE A 283 -2.06 -6.28 13.17
CA ILE A 283 -0.77 -5.60 13.05
C ILE A 283 0.27 -6.52 13.70
N ILE A 284 1.29 -6.95 12.96
CA ILE A 284 2.36 -7.80 13.50
C ILE A 284 3.56 -6.92 13.83
N LEU A 285 4.01 -7.01 15.08
CA LEU A 285 5.12 -6.25 15.64
C LEU A 285 6.17 -7.21 16.23
N PRO A 286 7.47 -6.86 16.17
CA PRO A 286 8.50 -7.67 16.79
C PRO A 286 8.37 -7.75 18.32
N LEU A 287 8.54 -8.94 18.88
CA LEU A 287 8.36 -9.22 20.31
C LEU A 287 9.23 -8.34 21.22
N LYS A 288 10.42 -7.95 20.76
CA LYS A 288 11.34 -7.11 21.53
C LYS A 288 10.73 -5.78 22.02
N TYR A 289 9.67 -5.27 21.38
CA TYR A 289 8.99 -4.03 21.76
C TYR A 289 7.81 -4.24 22.70
N TYR A 290 7.43 -5.49 22.94
CA TYR A 290 6.23 -5.82 23.70
C TYR A 290 6.23 -5.24 25.12
N GLN A 291 7.34 -5.39 25.85
CA GLN A 291 7.45 -4.94 27.24
C GLN A 291 7.34 -3.42 27.37
N ASP A 292 7.94 -2.67 26.45
CA ASP A 292 7.88 -1.21 26.47
C ASP A 292 6.45 -0.72 26.20
N VAL A 293 5.80 -1.31 25.19
CA VAL A 293 4.39 -1.00 24.87
C VAL A 293 3.47 -1.36 26.03
N LEU A 294 3.62 -2.55 26.60
CA LEU A 294 2.81 -3.00 27.74
C LEU A 294 2.97 -2.07 28.96
N LYS A 295 4.21 -1.70 29.31
CA LYS A 295 4.51 -0.79 30.43
C LYS A 295 3.76 0.55 30.30
N ASP A 296 3.68 1.08 29.08
CA ASP A 296 2.94 2.32 28.87
C ASP A 296 1.41 2.12 28.92
N LEU A 297 0.94 0.97 28.46
CA LEU A 297 -0.49 0.64 28.44
C LEU A 297 -1.04 0.22 29.80
N THR A 298 -0.21 -0.28 30.72
CA THR A 298 -0.64 -0.59 32.10
C THR A 298 -1.16 0.64 32.84
N LYS A 299 -0.67 1.85 32.49
CA LYS A 299 -1.17 3.12 33.03
C LYS A 299 -2.65 3.38 32.67
N PHE A 300 -3.15 2.72 31.67
CA PHE A 300 -4.53 2.80 31.19
C PHE A 300 -5.38 1.59 31.61
N GLY A 301 -4.91 0.79 32.56
CA GLY A 301 -5.61 -0.42 33.01
C GLY A 301 -5.57 -1.57 32.02
N CYS A 302 -4.54 -1.60 31.16
CA CYS A 302 -4.34 -2.67 30.21
C CYS A 302 -3.40 -3.75 30.78
N GLY A 303 -3.56 -4.98 30.32
CA GLY A 303 -2.77 -6.15 30.71
C GLY A 303 -2.28 -6.96 29.52
N SER A 304 -1.53 -7.99 29.83
CA SER A 304 -0.91 -8.92 28.89
C SER A 304 -1.81 -10.10 28.58
N LEU A 305 -1.79 -10.56 27.36
CA LEU A 305 -2.49 -11.73 26.87
C LEU A 305 -1.55 -12.56 25.98
N LEU A 306 -1.36 -13.81 26.30
CA LEU A 306 -0.62 -14.76 25.45
C LEU A 306 -1.61 -15.56 24.61
N SER A 307 -1.45 -15.53 23.31
CA SER A 307 -2.19 -16.33 22.34
C SER A 307 -1.25 -17.30 21.60
N ASN A 308 -1.82 -18.24 20.85
CA ASN A 308 -1.02 -19.14 20.00
C ASN A 308 -0.22 -18.41 18.93
N ASN A 309 -0.61 -17.16 18.61
CA ASN A 309 0.01 -16.34 17.58
C ASN A 309 1.00 -15.30 18.14
N GLY A 310 1.22 -15.25 19.45
CA GLY A 310 2.10 -14.29 20.11
C GLY A 310 1.43 -13.53 21.23
N TYR A 311 2.09 -12.49 21.74
CA TYR A 311 1.56 -11.65 22.81
C TYR A 311 0.66 -10.58 22.27
N GLN A 312 -0.46 -10.35 22.95
CA GLN A 312 -1.38 -9.25 22.71
C GLN A 312 -1.61 -8.45 24.01
N ILE A 313 -2.28 -7.33 23.90
CA ILE A 313 -2.61 -6.47 25.03
C ILE A 313 -4.11 -6.35 25.10
N PHE A 314 -4.67 -6.48 26.30
CA PHE A 314 -6.08 -6.23 26.55
C PHE A 314 -6.27 -5.02 27.46
N CYS A 315 -7.40 -4.32 27.34
CA CYS A 315 -7.78 -3.16 28.14
C CYS A 315 -9.24 -3.30 28.62
N GLY A 316 -9.51 -2.90 29.84
CA GLY A 316 -10.83 -3.07 30.46
C GLY A 316 -11.87 -2.02 30.04
N SER A 317 -11.47 -0.88 29.47
CA SER A 317 -12.36 0.24 29.14
C SER A 317 -12.11 0.78 27.74
N ASN A 318 -13.19 1.27 27.11
CA ASN A 318 -13.16 1.94 25.82
C ASN A 318 -12.62 3.38 25.90
N ASP A 319 -12.77 4.04 27.06
CA ASP A 319 -12.54 5.49 27.18
C ASP A 319 -11.06 5.89 27.06
N THR A 320 -10.16 4.92 27.11
CA THR A 320 -8.72 5.14 27.19
C THR A 320 -7.89 4.35 26.18
N LEU A 321 -8.54 3.79 25.14
CA LEU A 321 -7.82 3.02 24.13
C LEU A 321 -6.82 3.91 23.39
N PRO A 322 -5.51 3.60 23.43
CA PRO A 322 -4.48 4.43 22.84
C PRO A 322 -4.46 4.31 21.32
N ASP A 323 -4.11 5.42 20.67
CA ASP A 323 -3.85 5.46 19.26
C ASP A 323 -2.46 4.89 18.98
N PHE A 324 -2.34 4.05 17.94
CA PHE A 324 -1.05 3.64 17.40
C PHE A 324 -0.57 4.61 16.34
N VAL A 325 0.71 4.95 16.38
CA VAL A 325 1.32 5.87 15.42
C VAL A 325 2.46 5.17 14.70
N PHE A 326 2.44 5.21 13.37
CA PHE A 326 3.51 4.72 12.51
C PHE A 326 4.08 5.89 11.73
N LYS A 327 5.40 6.02 11.72
CA LYS A 327 6.08 7.12 11.04
C LYS A 327 6.88 6.61 9.85
N PHE A 328 6.55 7.15 8.70
CA PHE A 328 7.25 6.91 7.44
C PHE A 328 7.81 8.24 6.94
N ASP A 329 9.11 8.33 6.69
CA ASP A 329 9.78 9.60 6.34
C ASP A 329 9.42 10.69 7.38
N ARG A 330 8.71 11.73 6.96
CA ARG A 330 8.24 12.85 7.79
C ARG A 330 6.75 12.76 8.18
N HIS A 331 6.08 11.68 7.83
CA HIS A 331 4.64 11.54 7.98
C HIS A 331 4.29 10.59 9.12
N ASN A 332 3.51 11.06 10.07
CA ASN A 332 2.95 10.26 11.15
C ASN A 332 1.54 9.82 10.77
N PHE A 333 1.32 8.51 10.72
CA PHE A 333 0.04 7.87 10.43
C PHE A 333 -0.55 7.36 11.74
N THR A 334 -1.70 7.90 12.12
CA THR A 334 -2.36 7.52 13.37
C THR A 334 -3.52 6.57 13.09
N ILE A 335 -3.46 5.37 13.69
CA ILE A 335 -4.57 4.44 13.77
C ILE A 335 -5.26 4.68 15.11
N PRO A 336 -6.49 5.23 15.14
CA PRO A 336 -7.20 5.47 16.39
C PRO A 336 -7.46 4.18 17.17
N GLY A 337 -7.45 4.26 18.50
CA GLY A 337 -7.62 3.09 19.37
C GLY A 337 -8.84 2.24 19.05
N LYS A 338 -9.95 2.85 18.64
CA LYS A 338 -11.15 2.13 18.20
C LYS A 338 -10.97 1.21 16.96
N TYR A 339 -9.90 1.39 16.17
CA TYR A 339 -9.52 0.51 15.06
C TYR A 339 -8.35 -0.38 15.42
N ALA A 340 -7.54 0.05 16.39
CA ALA A 340 -6.40 -0.71 16.90
C ALA A 340 -6.78 -1.74 17.96
N PHE A 341 -7.97 -1.64 18.53
CA PHE A 341 -8.52 -2.57 19.50
C PHE A 341 -9.92 -3.03 19.10
N TYR A 342 -10.27 -4.21 19.53
CA TYR A 342 -11.57 -4.79 19.29
C TYR A 342 -12.20 -5.30 20.59
N LEU A 343 -13.53 -5.25 20.71
CA LEU A 343 -14.26 -5.70 21.90
C LEU A 343 -14.40 -7.22 21.90
N SER A 344 -13.94 -7.90 22.95
CA SER A 344 -14.08 -9.33 23.15
C SER A 344 -15.49 -9.72 23.61
N SER A 345 -15.88 -10.98 23.44
CA SER A 345 -17.15 -11.50 24.00
C SER A 345 -17.19 -11.43 25.52
N SER A 346 -16.01 -11.37 26.15
CA SER A 346 -15.86 -11.17 27.60
C SER A 346 -15.97 -9.69 28.02
N GLY A 347 -16.20 -8.76 27.09
CA GLY A 347 -16.34 -7.35 27.35
C GLY A 347 -15.04 -6.57 27.54
N VAL A 348 -13.88 -7.19 27.25
CA VAL A 348 -12.59 -6.49 27.25
C VAL A 348 -12.14 -6.13 25.83
N TYR A 349 -11.38 -5.08 25.71
CA TYR A 349 -10.79 -4.64 24.45
C TYR A 349 -9.43 -5.30 24.24
N ILE A 350 -9.25 -5.98 23.12
CA ILE A 350 -8.00 -6.66 22.76
C ILE A 350 -7.33 -5.91 21.61
N SER A 351 -6.02 -5.69 21.70
CA SER A 351 -5.29 -5.01 20.64
C SER A 351 -5.27 -5.84 19.35
N SER A 352 -5.38 -5.17 18.20
CA SER A 352 -5.11 -5.78 16.89
C SER A 352 -3.60 -6.00 16.68
N ALA A 353 -2.74 -5.43 17.53
CA ALA A 353 -1.32 -5.64 17.50
C ALA A 353 -0.95 -6.97 18.17
N ILE A 354 -0.24 -7.82 17.43
CA ILE A 354 0.33 -9.08 17.90
C ILE A 354 1.84 -8.96 17.89
N PHE A 355 2.48 -9.26 19.00
CA PHE A 355 3.93 -9.22 19.15
C PHE A 355 4.50 -10.63 18.99
N GLN A 356 5.34 -10.82 17.98
CA GLN A 356 5.90 -12.12 17.59
C GLN A 356 7.43 -12.08 17.57
N GLU A 357 8.06 -13.25 17.66
CA GLU A 357 9.52 -13.38 17.54
C GLU A 357 10.05 -13.06 16.15
N SER A 358 9.21 -13.13 15.13
CA SER A 358 9.58 -12.67 13.78
C SER A 358 9.95 -11.18 13.83
N GLY A 359 11.13 -10.81 13.38
CA GLY A 359 11.59 -9.42 13.33
C GLY A 359 10.86 -8.56 12.30
N THR A 360 9.74 -9.04 11.73
CA THR A 360 9.02 -8.40 10.62
C THR A 360 7.88 -7.52 11.15
N PHE A 361 7.75 -6.33 10.59
CA PHE A 361 6.58 -5.48 10.78
C PHE A 361 5.60 -5.70 9.63
N ILE A 362 4.36 -6.04 9.94
CA ILE A 362 3.27 -6.15 8.97
C ILE A 362 2.10 -5.33 9.48
N ILE A 363 1.54 -4.50 8.61
CA ILE A 363 0.35 -3.74 8.91
C ILE A 363 -0.80 -4.23 8.04
N GLY A 364 -1.81 -4.76 8.69
CA GLY A 364 -2.96 -5.37 8.05
C GLY A 364 -4.19 -4.47 8.01
N THR A 365 -5.37 -5.10 7.95
CA THR A 365 -6.66 -4.42 7.75
C THR A 365 -6.97 -3.27 8.71
N PRO A 366 -6.51 -3.22 9.99
CA PRO A 366 -6.74 -2.06 10.84
C PRO A 366 -6.28 -0.73 10.23
N PHE A 367 -5.22 -0.75 9.44
CA PHE A 367 -4.71 0.42 8.72
C PHE A 367 -5.63 0.84 7.56
N PHE A 368 -6.07 -0.12 6.77
CA PHE A 368 -6.87 0.14 5.57
C PHE A 368 -8.29 0.61 5.88
N PHE A 369 -8.75 0.48 7.11
CA PHE A 369 -10.00 1.09 7.58
C PHE A 369 -9.90 2.60 7.77
N VAL A 370 -8.70 3.13 7.94
CA VAL A 370 -8.47 4.54 8.22
C VAL A 370 -7.69 5.27 7.14
N PHE A 371 -7.07 4.51 6.22
CA PHE A 371 -6.32 5.06 5.09
C PHE A 371 -6.69 4.36 3.80
N HIS A 372 -7.20 5.13 2.83
CA HIS A 372 -7.28 4.68 1.45
C HIS A 372 -5.84 4.57 0.91
N THR A 373 -5.43 3.39 0.51
CA THR A 373 -4.05 3.09 0.13
C THR A 373 -3.96 2.74 -1.34
N LEU A 374 -3.11 3.45 -2.07
CA LEU A 374 -2.78 3.19 -3.46
C LEU A 374 -1.41 2.52 -3.54
N PHE A 375 -1.33 1.50 -4.34
CA PHE A 375 -0.17 0.69 -4.64
C PHE A 375 0.27 1.02 -6.07
N ASP A 376 1.37 1.76 -6.20
CA ASP A 376 1.90 2.21 -7.49
C ASP A 376 3.17 1.44 -7.84
N ALA A 377 3.00 0.43 -8.68
CA ALA A 377 4.10 -0.41 -9.13
C ALA A 377 5.01 0.30 -10.14
N TYR A 378 4.49 1.32 -10.81
CA TYR A 378 5.24 2.06 -11.82
C TYR A 378 6.23 3.04 -11.19
N ASN A 379 5.79 3.77 -10.16
CA ASN A 379 6.61 4.78 -9.50
C ASN A 379 7.36 4.26 -8.25
N ASP A 380 7.21 2.99 -7.89
CA ASP A 380 7.79 2.40 -6.68
C ASP A 380 7.39 3.19 -5.41
N GLU A 381 6.10 3.51 -5.28
CA GLU A 381 5.58 4.25 -4.13
C GLU A 381 4.23 3.73 -3.65
N LEU A 382 3.93 4.00 -2.41
CA LEU A 382 2.59 3.90 -1.84
C LEU A 382 2.04 5.32 -1.62
N LYS A 383 0.78 5.55 -2.01
CA LYS A 383 0.07 6.79 -1.67
C LYS A 383 -1.03 6.51 -0.66
N PHE A 384 -1.18 7.43 0.27
CA PHE A 384 -2.16 7.30 1.34
C PHE A 384 -3.05 8.53 1.41
N TYR A 385 -4.35 8.30 1.48
CA TYR A 385 -5.33 9.35 1.72
C TYR A 385 -6.08 9.05 3.01
N PRO A 386 -6.14 10.00 3.97
CA PRO A 386 -6.83 9.78 5.25
C PRO A 386 -8.34 9.70 5.02
N LEU A 387 -8.95 8.61 5.49
CA LEU A 387 -10.39 8.46 5.58
C LEU A 387 -10.91 9.20 6.82
N LYS A 388 -12.22 9.20 7.05
CA LYS A 388 -12.89 10.02 8.08
C LYS A 388 -12.24 10.01 9.47
N ASN A 389 -11.59 8.91 9.84
CA ASN A 389 -10.97 8.75 11.16
C ASN A 389 -9.44 8.61 11.11
N GLY A 390 -8.85 8.65 9.93
CA GLY A 390 -7.41 8.60 9.74
C GLY A 390 -6.80 9.99 9.89
N VAL A 391 -5.61 10.06 10.50
CA VAL A 391 -4.87 11.31 10.64
C VAL A 391 -3.46 11.11 10.11
N ILE A 392 -3.06 11.93 9.15
CA ILE A 392 -1.69 12.02 8.66
C ILE A 392 -1.14 13.40 9.06
N GLN A 393 -0.11 13.42 9.90
CA GLN A 393 0.59 14.63 10.29
C GLN A 393 1.92 14.70 9.53
N SER A 394 2.07 15.68 8.67
CA SER A 394 3.27 15.86 7.86
C SER A 394 4.19 16.90 8.49
N GLY A 395 5.43 16.50 8.79
CA GLY A 395 6.49 17.40 9.21
C GLY A 395 7.02 18.25 8.04
N SER A 396 7.64 19.38 8.34
CA SER A 396 8.34 20.17 7.32
C SER A 396 9.57 19.41 6.80
N ARG A 397 9.79 19.43 5.49
CA ARG A 397 11.02 18.91 4.90
C ARG A 397 12.20 19.79 5.38
N LYS A 398 13.03 19.28 6.27
CA LYS A 398 14.33 19.92 6.55
C LYS A 398 15.21 19.70 5.33
N LEU A 399 15.48 20.74 4.57
CA LEU A 399 16.52 20.67 3.55
C LEU A 399 17.82 20.28 4.24
N SER A 400 18.51 19.28 3.72
CA SER A 400 19.83 18.92 4.22
C SER A 400 20.77 20.12 4.09
N THR A 401 21.72 20.27 5.00
CA THR A 401 22.72 21.33 4.93
C THR A 401 23.42 21.36 3.57
N VAL A 402 23.65 20.17 3.00
CA VAL A 402 24.22 20.00 1.66
C VAL A 402 23.30 20.56 0.57
N ALA A 403 22.00 20.27 0.62
CA ALA A 403 21.02 20.83 -0.33
C ALA A 403 20.93 22.35 -0.22
N ILE A 404 20.96 22.90 1.00
CA ILE A 404 20.99 24.36 1.21
C ILE A 404 22.24 24.96 0.58
N ILE A 405 23.42 24.34 0.79
CA ILE A 405 24.69 24.79 0.19
C ILE A 405 24.59 24.77 -1.35
N PHE A 406 24.05 23.71 -1.96
CA PHE A 406 23.89 23.66 -3.42
C PHE A 406 22.93 24.72 -3.96
N ILE A 407 21.82 24.98 -3.27
CA ILE A 407 20.84 26.00 -3.65
C ILE A 407 21.49 27.40 -3.58
N VAL A 408 22.21 27.70 -2.49
CA VAL A 408 22.91 28.99 -2.29
C VAL A 408 24.02 29.14 -3.33
N PHE A 409 24.85 28.12 -3.53
CA PHE A 409 25.93 28.16 -4.51
C PHE A 409 25.41 28.29 -5.95
N GLY A 410 24.38 27.53 -6.31
CA GLY A 410 23.70 27.63 -7.61
C GLY A 410 23.10 29.02 -7.83
N GLY A 411 22.47 29.59 -6.80
CA GLY A 411 21.97 30.97 -6.84
C GLY A 411 23.06 32.01 -7.09
N ILE A 412 24.20 31.88 -6.41
CA ILE A 412 25.35 32.78 -6.61
C ILE A 412 25.89 32.66 -8.03
N VAL A 413 26.10 31.44 -8.52
CA VAL A 413 26.59 31.21 -9.90
C VAL A 413 25.63 31.80 -10.95
N PHE A 414 24.32 31.67 -10.72
CA PHE A 414 23.29 32.23 -11.60
C PHE A 414 23.33 33.77 -11.63
N VAL A 415 23.45 34.43 -10.47
CA VAL A 415 23.55 35.89 -10.37
C VAL A 415 24.84 36.41 -11.02
N VAL A 416 25.97 35.74 -10.78
CA VAL A 416 27.24 36.10 -11.43
C VAL A 416 27.16 35.91 -12.95
N GLY A 417 26.52 34.83 -13.41
CA GLY A 417 26.27 34.58 -14.84
C GLY A 417 25.46 35.71 -15.50
N ILE A 418 24.39 36.15 -14.87
CA ILE A 418 23.59 37.30 -15.35
C ILE A 418 24.42 38.57 -15.37
N ALA A 419 25.18 38.88 -14.30
CA ALA A 419 26.03 40.05 -14.24
C ALA A 419 27.10 40.08 -15.35
N LEU A 420 27.69 38.95 -15.64
CA LEU A 420 28.65 38.83 -16.75
C LEU A 420 27.98 39.04 -18.12
N ILE A 421 26.80 38.50 -18.37
CA ILE A 421 26.02 38.70 -19.58
C ILE A 421 25.72 40.21 -19.77
N ILE A 422 25.27 40.89 -18.72
CA ILE A 422 24.99 42.31 -18.74
C ILE A 422 26.27 43.07 -19.01
N TYR A 423 27.38 42.76 -18.32
CA TYR A 423 28.67 43.40 -18.50
C TYR A 423 29.17 43.31 -19.96
N PHE A 424 29.19 42.11 -20.55
CA PHE A 424 29.61 41.91 -21.93
C PHE A 424 28.66 42.58 -22.93
N SER A 425 27.36 42.61 -22.66
CA SER A 425 26.39 43.30 -23.52
C SER A 425 26.64 44.81 -23.53
N VAL A 426 26.83 45.40 -22.34
CA VAL A 426 27.15 46.85 -22.21
C VAL A 426 28.52 47.19 -22.86
N LYS A 427 29.53 46.32 -22.65
CA LYS A 427 30.86 46.48 -23.30
C LYS A 427 30.73 46.47 -24.81
N LYS A 428 29.97 45.51 -25.39
CA LYS A 428 29.75 45.41 -26.84
C LYS A 428 28.96 46.59 -27.39
N CYS A 429 28.03 47.15 -26.65
CA CYS A 429 27.34 48.43 -27.01
C CYS A 429 28.30 49.61 -27.02
N LYS A 430 29.19 49.76 -26.03
CA LYS A 430 30.20 50.82 -25.99
C LYS A 430 31.23 50.70 -27.15
N GLU A 431 31.68 49.51 -27.46
CA GLU A 431 32.57 49.27 -28.59
C GLU A 431 31.91 49.57 -29.96
N LYS A 432 30.59 49.30 -30.11
CA LYS A 432 29.83 49.73 -31.30
C LYS A 432 29.67 51.26 -31.37
N GLN A 433 29.46 51.96 -30.27
CA GLN A 433 29.37 53.43 -30.22
C GLN A 433 30.71 54.06 -30.59
N ASN A 434 31.83 53.54 -30.10
CA ASN A 434 33.16 54.06 -30.43
C ASN A 434 33.61 53.77 -31.90
N LYS A 435 33.05 52.77 -32.58
CA LYS A 435 33.33 52.53 -34.01
C LYS A 435 32.51 53.41 -34.95
N ASN A 436 31.47 54.10 -34.47
CA ASN A 436 30.63 54.98 -35.28
C ASN A 436 31.04 56.47 -35.14
N ILE A 437 32.14 56.78 -34.43
CA ILE A 437 32.75 58.10 -34.46
C ILE A 437 33.79 58.07 -35.56
N ILE A 438 33.36 58.31 -36.80
CA ILE A 438 34.23 58.67 -37.93
C ILE A 438 34.59 60.13 -37.68
N PRO A 439 35.85 60.53 -37.62
CA PRO A 439 36.23 61.95 -37.64
C PRO A 439 35.97 62.48 -39.04
N ASP A 440 35.04 63.41 -39.14
CA ASP A 440 34.99 64.32 -40.26
C ASP A 440 36.24 65.17 -40.26
N ASN A 441 37.20 64.83 -41.09
CA ASN A 441 38.21 65.76 -41.49
C ASN A 441 38.12 65.92 -43.01
N ILE A 442 37.37 66.98 -43.39
CA ILE A 442 37.44 67.63 -44.66
C ILE A 442 38.64 68.59 -44.53
N GLY A 443 39.67 68.27 -45.26
CA GLY A 443 40.76 69.20 -45.58
C GLY A 443 40.76 69.45 -47.10
N GLU A 444 40.23 70.57 -47.47
CA GLU A 444 40.47 71.20 -48.71
C GLU A 444 41.98 71.30 -48.93
N ASP A 445 42.45 71.04 -50.14
CA ASP A 445 43.32 71.97 -50.79
C ASP A 445 43.44 71.71 -52.34
N TYR A 446 43.29 72.79 -52.97
CA TYR A 446 43.34 73.28 -54.32
C TYR A 446 44.73 73.16 -54.98
N TYR A 447 44.71 73.31 -56.30
CA TYR A 447 45.76 73.60 -57.28
C TYR A 447 46.55 72.36 -57.79
N GLY A 448 46.73 72.20 -59.02
CA GLY A 448 46.49 73.04 -60.18
C GLY A 448 47.38 72.56 -61.37
N LEU A 449 46.79 72.62 -62.49
CA LEU A 449 47.37 73.09 -63.77
C LEU A 449 48.68 72.47 -64.38
N TYR A 450 48.52 72.14 -65.67
CA TYR A 450 49.49 72.09 -66.79
C TYR A 450 50.37 70.84 -66.92
N LYS A 451 50.25 70.10 -67.89
CA LYS A 451 50.31 70.06 -69.33
C LYS A 451 49.78 68.74 -69.88
#